data_723bf9e9a4f1564dcfd351c891b02983
#
_entry.id   723bf9e9a4f1564dcfd351c891b02983
#
_cell.length_a   1.000
_cell.length_b   1.000
_cell.length_c   1.000
_cell.angle_alpha   90.00
_cell.angle_beta   90.00
_cell.angle_gamma   90.00
#
_symmetry.space_group_name_H-M   'P 1'
#
loop_
_entity.id
_entity.type
_entity.pdbx_description
1 polymer ?
#
loop_
_entity_poly.entity_id
_entity_poly.type
_entity_poly.pdbx_seq_one_letter_code
_entity_poly.pdbx_strand_id
1 'polypeptide(L)'
;MEPLIENVETFSHFKALTDEELAFLKEMANLMEDYPTVPCTGCTYCMPCPYGIDIPTIFRHYNDSVNSGDIAQSCEQEHFQRLKRRFLVGYDRAVETVRQADHCIGCGQCKPHCPQSIDIPRELKRIDHYIEKLKRESL
;
A
#
# COMPACT_ATOMS: atom_id res chain seq x y z
N MET A 1 -21.49 -0.23 26.56
CA MET A 1 -21.71 1.02 27.36
C MET A 1 -20.37 1.70 27.67
N GLU A 2 -19.34 0.97 28.04
CA GLU A 2 -18.01 1.49 28.38
C GLU A 2 -17.39 2.42 27.29
N PRO A 3 -17.35 2.05 25.98
CA PRO A 3 -16.80 2.94 24.95
C PRO A 3 -17.58 4.24 24.77
N LEU A 4 -18.88 4.27 25.08
CA LEU A 4 -19.67 5.47 25.02
C LEU A 4 -19.31 6.44 26.16
N ILE A 5 -19.09 5.93 27.36
CA ILE A 5 -18.68 6.72 28.52
C ILE A 5 -17.30 7.33 28.25
N GLU A 6 -16.34 6.54 27.80
CA GLU A 6 -15.00 7.01 27.45
C GLU A 6 -15.01 8.11 26.39
N ASN A 7 -15.85 7.95 25.35
CA ASN A 7 -16.01 8.96 24.31
C ASN A 7 -16.62 10.27 24.88
N VAL A 8 -17.66 10.15 25.72
CA VAL A 8 -18.27 11.34 26.37
C VAL A 8 -17.25 12.03 27.27
N GLU A 9 -16.48 11.30 28.07
CA GLU A 9 -15.44 11.88 28.94
C GLU A 9 -14.35 12.59 28.11
N THR A 10 -13.88 11.97 27.02
CA THR A 10 -12.87 12.53 26.12
C THR A 10 -13.32 13.87 25.53
N PHE A 11 -14.57 13.98 25.09
CA PHE A 11 -15.11 15.20 24.47
C PHE A 11 -15.67 16.21 25.46
N SER A 12 -15.91 15.84 26.74
CA SER A 12 -16.43 16.75 27.76
C SER A 12 -15.40 17.81 28.18
N HIS A 13 -14.11 17.54 28.02
CA HIS A 13 -13.02 18.45 28.37
C HIS A 13 -12.25 18.88 27.11
N PHE A 14 -12.98 19.23 26.05
CA PHE A 14 -12.38 19.64 24.79
C PHE A 14 -11.45 20.85 24.99
N LYS A 15 -10.20 20.66 24.58
CA LYS A 15 -9.21 21.72 24.47
C LYS A 15 -8.77 21.82 23.01
N ALA A 16 -8.92 22.99 22.41
CA ALA A 16 -8.43 23.22 21.06
C ALA A 16 -6.90 23.06 21.00
N LEU A 17 -6.42 22.49 19.90
CA LEU A 17 -4.99 22.39 19.64
C LEU A 17 -4.38 23.78 19.45
N THR A 18 -3.16 23.96 19.91
CA THR A 18 -2.34 25.14 19.61
C THR A 18 -1.86 25.11 18.16
N ASP A 19 -1.43 26.25 17.64
CA ASP A 19 -0.85 26.34 16.29
C ASP A 19 0.40 25.46 16.12
N GLU A 20 1.19 25.31 17.18
CA GLU A 20 2.37 24.44 17.19
C GLU A 20 2.00 22.97 17.11
N GLU A 21 0.99 22.53 17.87
CA GLU A 21 0.47 21.16 17.84
C GLU A 21 -0.15 20.83 16.47
N LEU A 22 -0.88 21.79 15.86
CA LEU A 22 -1.42 21.66 14.52
C LEU A 22 -0.31 21.55 13.45
N ALA A 23 0.74 22.35 13.57
CA ALA A 23 1.89 22.29 12.67
C ALA A 23 2.60 20.93 12.76
N PHE A 24 2.83 20.44 13.98
CA PHE A 24 3.40 19.11 14.21
C PHE A 24 2.56 18.00 13.59
N LEU A 25 1.25 18.01 13.81
CA LEU A 25 0.35 17.00 13.21
C LEU A 25 0.37 17.03 11.68
N LYS A 26 0.43 18.23 11.07
CA LYS A 26 0.56 18.36 9.61
C LYS A 26 1.89 17.80 9.09
N GLU A 27 2.99 18.06 9.80
CA GLU A 27 4.29 17.49 9.45
C GLU A 27 4.26 15.95 9.51
N MET A 28 3.69 15.38 10.58
CA MET A 28 3.54 13.94 10.71
C MET A 28 2.65 13.35 9.62
N ALA A 29 1.55 14.00 9.28
CA ALA A 29 0.67 13.57 8.18
C ALA A 29 1.41 13.54 6.84
N ASN A 30 2.20 14.57 6.52
CA ASN A 30 3.01 14.61 5.30
C ASN A 30 4.04 13.47 5.26
N LEU A 31 4.72 13.20 6.38
CA LEU A 31 5.66 12.07 6.47
C LEU A 31 4.97 10.72 6.24
N MET A 32 3.73 10.57 6.71
CA MET A 32 2.93 9.35 6.47
C MET A 32 2.48 9.23 5.00
N GLU A 33 2.15 10.35 4.34
CA GLU A 33 1.80 10.36 2.91
C GLU A 33 3.00 10.05 2.02
N ASP A 34 4.20 10.49 2.40
CA ASP A 34 5.45 10.22 1.68
C ASP A 34 5.96 8.77 1.87
N TYR A 35 5.37 8.03 2.82
CA TYR A 35 5.79 6.66 3.07
C TYR A 35 5.45 5.76 1.86
N PRO A 36 6.39 4.93 1.36
CA PRO A 36 6.28 4.29 0.04
C PRO A 36 5.23 3.17 -0.07
N THR A 37 4.40 2.97 0.94
CA THR A 37 3.29 2.01 0.90
C THR A 37 2.09 2.54 0.10
N VAL A 38 1.27 1.61 -0.39
CA VAL A 38 -0.06 1.94 -0.91
C VAL A 38 -1.02 2.10 0.28
N PRO A 39 -1.77 3.21 0.44
CA PRO A 39 -2.65 3.45 1.59
C PRO A 39 -3.94 2.60 1.50
N CYS A 40 -3.79 1.30 1.25
CA CYS A 40 -4.89 0.35 1.09
C CYS A 40 -5.27 -0.25 2.44
N THR A 41 -6.56 -0.13 2.82
CA THR A 41 -7.12 -0.70 4.06
C THR A 41 -7.63 -2.13 3.90
N GLY A 42 -7.55 -2.72 2.71
CA GLY A 42 -8.03 -4.08 2.44
C GLY A 42 -9.56 -4.23 2.46
N CYS A 43 -10.31 -3.15 2.31
CA CYS A 43 -11.78 -3.14 2.39
C CYS A 43 -12.50 -3.92 1.27
N THR A 44 -11.80 -4.30 0.20
CA THR A 44 -12.27 -5.11 -0.94
C THR A 44 -13.34 -4.45 -1.84
N TYR A 45 -13.70 -3.16 -1.65
CA TYR A 45 -14.72 -2.49 -2.46
C TYR A 45 -14.34 -2.36 -3.94
N CYS A 46 -13.05 -2.44 -4.28
CA CYS A 46 -12.56 -2.50 -5.65
C CYS A 46 -12.74 -3.87 -6.33
N MET A 47 -13.28 -4.87 -5.60
CA MET A 47 -13.49 -6.22 -6.10
C MET A 47 -14.98 -6.47 -6.40
N PRO A 48 -15.31 -7.38 -7.35
CA PRO A 48 -14.38 -8.11 -8.20
C PRO A 48 -13.80 -7.26 -9.32
N CYS A 49 -12.50 -7.45 -9.63
CA CYS A 49 -11.92 -6.87 -10.82
C CYS A 49 -12.44 -7.63 -12.07
N PRO A 50 -12.95 -6.95 -13.12
CA PRO A 50 -13.44 -7.62 -14.33
C PRO A 50 -12.37 -8.41 -15.08
N TYR A 51 -11.11 -8.12 -14.83
CA TYR A 51 -9.94 -8.81 -15.38
C TYR A 51 -9.32 -9.83 -14.41
N GLY A 52 -9.99 -10.12 -13.31
CA GLY A 52 -9.61 -11.17 -12.37
C GLY A 52 -8.48 -10.81 -11.40
N ILE A 53 -7.95 -9.58 -11.42
CA ILE A 53 -6.79 -9.17 -10.61
C ILE A 53 -7.17 -9.15 -9.12
N ASP A 54 -6.30 -9.71 -8.27
CA ASP A 54 -6.45 -9.67 -6.81
C ASP A 54 -5.79 -8.41 -6.20
N ILE A 55 -6.44 -7.27 -6.43
CA ILE A 55 -5.94 -5.95 -6.04
C ILE A 55 -5.55 -5.87 -4.55
N PRO A 56 -6.40 -6.30 -3.59
CA PRO A 56 -6.07 -6.18 -2.17
C PRO A 56 -4.86 -7.01 -1.74
N THR A 57 -4.71 -8.21 -2.30
CA THR A 57 -3.60 -9.10 -1.96
C THR A 57 -2.28 -8.60 -2.53
N ILE A 58 -2.29 -8.02 -3.75
CA ILE A 58 -1.12 -7.38 -4.36
C ILE A 58 -0.63 -6.22 -3.48
N PHE A 59 -1.52 -5.33 -3.08
CA PHE A 59 -1.17 -4.18 -2.23
C PHE A 59 -0.69 -4.60 -0.85
N ARG A 60 -1.33 -5.59 -0.24
CA ARG A 60 -0.89 -6.13 1.04
C ARG A 60 0.52 -6.71 0.95
N HIS A 61 0.80 -7.58 -0.04
CA HIS A 61 2.15 -8.14 -0.21
C HIS A 61 3.20 -7.05 -0.38
N TYR A 62 2.92 -6.03 -1.22
CA TYR A 62 3.83 -4.91 -1.41
C TYR A 62 4.07 -4.14 -0.11
N ASN A 63 3.02 -3.79 0.60
CA ASN A 63 3.10 -3.05 1.87
C ASN A 63 3.84 -3.85 2.95
N ASP A 64 3.57 -5.14 3.08
CA ASP A 64 4.26 -6.03 4.02
C ASP A 64 5.76 -6.11 3.69
N SER A 65 6.11 -6.14 2.41
CA SER A 65 7.50 -6.13 1.96
C SER A 65 8.21 -4.80 2.26
N VAL A 66 7.52 -3.66 2.09
CA VAL A 66 8.03 -2.34 2.48
C VAL A 66 8.27 -2.28 3.98
N ASN A 67 7.28 -2.66 4.77
CA ASN A 67 7.33 -2.60 6.24
C ASN A 67 8.38 -3.54 6.84
N SER A 68 8.68 -4.65 6.16
CA SER A 68 9.70 -5.61 6.57
C SER A 68 11.11 -5.27 6.06
N GLY A 69 11.27 -4.19 5.29
CA GLY A 69 12.55 -3.82 4.67
C GLY A 69 13.00 -4.77 3.56
N ASP A 70 12.05 -5.49 2.94
CA ASP A 70 12.33 -6.48 1.88
C ASP A 70 12.29 -5.87 0.46
N ILE A 71 12.21 -4.54 0.37
CA ILE A 71 12.25 -3.81 -0.90
C ILE A 71 13.70 -3.48 -1.25
N ALA A 72 14.20 -4.04 -2.35
CA ALA A 72 15.49 -3.67 -2.92
C ALA A 72 15.39 -2.32 -3.65
N GLN A 73 16.35 -1.44 -3.41
CA GLN A 73 16.41 -0.11 -4.04
C GLN A 73 17.44 -0.01 -5.15
N SER A 74 18.44 -0.91 -5.15
CA SER A 74 19.51 -0.97 -6.13
C SER A 74 20.01 -2.40 -6.29
N CYS A 75 20.47 -2.74 -7.49
CA CYS A 75 21.11 -4.04 -7.76
C CYS A 75 22.47 -4.20 -7.06
N GLU A 76 23.12 -3.09 -6.71
CA GLU A 76 24.40 -3.06 -6.00
C GLU A 76 24.23 -3.15 -4.47
N GLN A 77 22.99 -3.10 -3.99
CA GLN A 77 22.69 -3.14 -2.56
C GLN A 77 23.15 -4.46 -1.94
N GLU A 78 23.72 -4.37 -0.73
CA GLU A 78 24.01 -5.54 0.07
C GLU A 78 22.74 -6.41 0.22
N HIS A 79 22.90 -7.72 0.03
CA HIS A 79 21.81 -8.70 0.07
C HIS A 79 20.73 -8.56 -1.04
N PHE A 80 21.00 -7.85 -2.14
CA PHE A 80 20.06 -7.69 -3.26
C PHE A 80 19.40 -9.00 -3.68
N GLN A 81 20.18 -10.06 -3.92
CA GLN A 81 19.65 -11.36 -4.38
C GLN A 81 18.70 -12.00 -3.35
N ARG A 82 18.95 -11.80 -2.05
CA ARG A 82 18.08 -12.28 -0.98
C ARG A 82 16.74 -11.50 -0.99
N LEU A 83 16.78 -10.17 -1.07
CA LEU A 83 15.62 -9.31 -1.11
C LEU A 83 14.76 -9.58 -2.36
N LYS A 84 15.41 -9.64 -3.54
CA LYS A 84 14.78 -10.00 -4.80
C LYS A 84 14.03 -11.33 -4.70
N ARG A 85 14.72 -12.38 -4.24
CA ARG A 85 14.12 -13.72 -4.10
C ARG A 85 12.96 -13.71 -3.11
N ARG A 86 13.12 -13.05 -1.96
CA ARG A 86 12.09 -12.98 -0.92
C ARG A 86 10.83 -12.29 -1.44
N PHE A 87 11.00 -11.16 -2.11
CA PHE A 87 9.89 -10.43 -2.71
C PHE A 87 9.18 -11.25 -3.80
N LEU A 88 9.90 -11.74 -4.82
CA LEU A 88 9.31 -12.44 -5.97
C LEU A 88 8.65 -13.76 -5.57
N VAL A 89 9.31 -14.57 -4.74
CA VAL A 89 8.72 -15.83 -4.25
C VAL A 89 7.52 -15.57 -3.35
N GLY A 90 7.58 -14.53 -2.52
CA GLY A 90 6.45 -14.10 -1.69
C GLY A 90 5.26 -13.67 -2.54
N TYR A 91 5.50 -12.90 -3.60
CA TYR A 91 4.48 -12.45 -4.53
C TYR A 91 3.79 -13.60 -5.24
N ASP A 92 4.57 -14.54 -5.82
CA ASP A 92 4.03 -15.71 -6.53
C ASP A 92 3.24 -16.65 -5.61
N ARG A 93 3.56 -16.68 -4.31
CA ARG A 93 2.81 -17.46 -3.32
C ARG A 93 1.54 -16.75 -2.85
N ALA A 94 1.57 -15.42 -2.78
CA ALA A 94 0.44 -14.62 -2.31
C ALA A 94 -0.62 -14.42 -3.39
N VAL A 95 -0.21 -14.31 -4.66
CA VAL A 95 -1.08 -13.96 -5.80
C VAL A 95 -0.90 -14.97 -6.91
N GLU A 96 -1.98 -15.65 -7.27
CA GLU A 96 -1.99 -16.56 -8.43
C GLU A 96 -1.56 -15.83 -9.70
N THR A 97 -0.75 -16.46 -10.54
CA THR A 97 -0.16 -15.85 -11.75
C THR A 97 -1.20 -15.14 -12.64
N VAL A 98 -2.38 -15.76 -12.83
CA VAL A 98 -3.46 -15.19 -13.65
C VAL A 98 -4.17 -13.99 -13.00
N ARG A 99 -3.82 -13.65 -11.76
CA ARG A 99 -4.43 -12.59 -10.97
C ARG A 99 -3.44 -11.48 -10.57
N GLN A 100 -2.23 -11.54 -11.14
CA GLN A 100 -1.14 -10.60 -10.85
C GLN A 100 -1.34 -9.23 -11.51
N ALA A 101 -0.51 -8.26 -11.12
CA ALA A 101 -0.64 -6.85 -11.51
C ALA A 101 -0.41 -6.59 -13.00
N ASP A 102 0.39 -7.43 -13.69
CA ASP A 102 0.67 -7.35 -15.13
C ASP A 102 -0.57 -7.51 -16.01
N HIS A 103 -1.63 -8.15 -15.51
CA HIS A 103 -2.92 -8.25 -16.21
C HIS A 103 -3.77 -6.97 -16.15
N CYS A 104 -3.30 -5.92 -15.47
CA CYS A 104 -4.05 -4.66 -15.35
C CYS A 104 -3.98 -3.85 -16.65
N ILE A 105 -5.12 -3.73 -17.34
CA ILE A 105 -5.23 -2.92 -18.56
C ILE A 105 -5.48 -1.41 -18.29
N GLY A 106 -5.58 -1.00 -17.03
CA GLY A 106 -5.80 0.40 -16.68
C GLY A 106 -7.24 0.90 -16.91
N CYS A 107 -8.26 0.06 -16.94
CA CYS A 107 -9.64 0.44 -17.25
C CYS A 107 -10.27 1.42 -16.24
N GLY A 108 -9.73 1.53 -15.03
CA GLY A 108 -10.16 2.49 -14.01
C GLY A 108 -11.47 2.17 -13.28
N GLN A 109 -12.14 1.05 -13.58
CA GLN A 109 -13.43 0.71 -12.96
C GLN A 109 -13.35 0.54 -11.42
N CYS A 110 -12.18 0.19 -10.89
CA CYS A 110 -11.94 0.06 -9.46
C CYS A 110 -11.83 1.40 -8.72
N LYS A 111 -11.50 2.52 -9.42
CA LYS A 111 -11.22 3.82 -8.79
C LYS A 111 -12.41 4.42 -8.03
N PRO A 112 -13.64 4.47 -8.60
CA PRO A 112 -14.79 5.07 -7.93
C PRO A 112 -15.20 4.34 -6.65
N HIS A 113 -14.78 3.08 -6.48
CA HIS A 113 -15.14 2.26 -5.34
C HIS A 113 -14.13 2.35 -4.19
N CYS A 114 -12.99 3.02 -4.40
CA CYS A 114 -11.95 3.12 -3.38
C CYS A 114 -12.24 4.26 -2.39
N PRO A 115 -12.54 3.98 -1.10
CA PRO A 115 -12.79 5.02 -0.11
C PRO A 115 -11.53 5.82 0.24
N GLN A 116 -10.34 5.27 -0.06
CA GLN A 116 -9.04 5.93 0.14
C GLN A 116 -8.62 6.75 -1.09
N SER A 117 -9.46 6.86 -2.12
CA SER A 117 -9.15 7.60 -3.36
C SER A 117 -7.85 7.17 -4.05
N ILE A 118 -7.43 5.91 -3.85
CA ILE A 118 -6.21 5.36 -4.46
C ILE A 118 -6.37 5.30 -5.98
N ASP A 119 -5.37 5.79 -6.72
CA ASP A 119 -5.27 5.50 -8.16
C ASP A 119 -4.78 4.06 -8.37
N ILE A 120 -5.70 3.10 -8.17
CA ILE A 120 -5.41 1.66 -8.20
C ILE A 120 -4.67 1.23 -9.46
N PRO A 121 -5.07 1.61 -10.70
CA PRO A 121 -4.33 1.23 -11.90
C PRO A 121 -2.89 1.75 -11.92
N ARG A 122 -2.67 2.98 -11.43
CA ARG A 122 -1.32 3.56 -11.32
C ARG A 122 -0.45 2.78 -10.34
N GLU A 123 -1.00 2.45 -9.18
CA GLU A 123 -0.27 1.70 -8.16
C GLU A 123 0.03 0.25 -8.61
N LEU A 124 -0.92 -0.43 -9.26
CA LEU A 124 -0.67 -1.75 -9.86
C LEU A 124 0.45 -1.70 -10.90
N LYS A 125 0.43 -0.69 -11.78
CA LYS A 125 1.50 -0.49 -12.78
C LYS A 125 2.85 -0.18 -12.14
N ARG A 126 2.88 0.59 -11.04
CA ARG A 126 4.10 0.89 -10.28
C ARG A 126 4.70 -0.39 -9.70
N ILE A 127 3.86 -1.23 -9.08
CA ILE A 127 4.28 -2.51 -8.49
C ILE A 127 4.75 -3.48 -9.58
N ASP A 128 4.01 -3.60 -10.67
CA ASP A 128 4.40 -4.44 -11.81
C ASP A 128 5.75 -4.00 -12.40
N HIS A 129 5.93 -2.69 -12.61
CA HIS A 129 7.22 -2.16 -13.07
C HIS A 129 8.38 -2.50 -12.11
N TYR A 130 8.15 -2.43 -10.81
CA TYR A 130 9.14 -2.84 -9.81
C TYR A 130 9.46 -4.34 -9.93
N ILE A 131 8.46 -5.19 -10.09
CA ILE A 131 8.62 -6.64 -10.30
C ILE A 131 9.46 -6.92 -11.55
N GLU A 132 9.16 -6.25 -12.66
CA GLU A 132 9.93 -6.40 -13.91
C GLU A 132 11.37 -5.93 -13.76
N LYS A 133 11.60 -4.82 -13.06
CA LYS A 133 12.97 -4.36 -12.76
C LYS A 133 13.73 -5.35 -11.89
N LEU A 134 13.09 -5.94 -10.88
CA LEU A 134 13.69 -7.01 -10.07
C LEU A 134 14.08 -8.22 -10.91
N LYS A 135 13.18 -8.67 -11.80
CA LYS A 135 13.43 -9.82 -12.70
C LYS A 135 14.61 -9.57 -13.61
N ARG A 136 14.72 -8.35 -14.16
CA ARG A 136 15.80 -7.92 -15.09
C ARG A 136 17.08 -7.45 -14.40
N GLU A 137 17.09 -7.36 -13.07
CA GLU A 137 18.21 -6.79 -12.29
C GLU A 137 18.60 -5.38 -12.78
N SER A 138 17.62 -4.49 -12.94
CA SER A 138 17.76 -3.15 -13.51
C SER A 138 17.15 -2.04 -12.64
N LEU A 139 17.24 -2.20 -11.29
CA LEU A 139 16.76 -1.21 -10.31
C LEU A 139 17.60 0.08 -10.34
#